data_3679e3827b463369f2e49890cc5c4e8b
#
_entry.id   3679e3827b463369f2e49890cc5c4e8b
#
_cell.length_a   1.000
_cell.length_b   1.000
_cell.length_c   1.000
_cell.angle_alpha   90.00
_cell.angle_beta   90.00
_cell.angle_gamma   90.00
#
_symmetry.space_group_name_H-M   'P 1'
#
loop_
_entity.id
_entity.type
_entity.pdbx_description
1 polymer ?
#
loop_
_entity_poly.entity_id
_entity_poly.type
_entity_poly.pdbx_seq_one_letter_code
_entity_poly.pdbx_strand_id
1 'polypeptide(L)'
;MIFLKNSLLSILFIFCLSFFVAVPSVESLDLELSQLDLVKCDTADPASKQPKGYRSGCYILDGEIKSTAKSLIKDVDVFAFIYDASGEEVLPNRPRIGSINNVPVGTSQFSVRVPIPSFAVPPFTIKKAKAKVAIPVPTISKDSSDEDILPLERSIKG
;
A
#
# COMPACT_ATOMS: atom_id res chain seq x y z
N MET A 1 21.19 -62.80 0.74
CA MET A 1 21.22 -61.66 -0.20
C MET A 1 20.04 -60.71 -0.06
N ILE A 2 19.04 -60.99 0.75
CA ILE A 2 17.81 -60.16 0.92
C ILE A 2 17.98 -59.06 2.00
N PHE A 3 18.82 -59.28 2.99
CA PHE A 3 19.04 -58.35 4.11
C PHE A 3 19.76 -57.04 3.71
N LEU A 4 20.63 -57.07 2.71
CA LEU A 4 21.39 -55.89 2.30
C LEU A 4 20.51 -54.89 1.51
N LYS A 5 19.50 -55.37 0.81
CA LYS A 5 18.60 -54.51 -0.02
C LYS A 5 17.68 -53.64 0.84
N ASN A 6 17.22 -54.13 1.96
CA ASN A 6 16.34 -53.37 2.85
C ASN A 6 17.09 -52.30 3.64
N SER A 7 18.36 -52.50 3.95
CA SER A 7 19.20 -51.53 4.63
C SER A 7 19.50 -50.32 3.75
N LEU A 8 19.74 -50.53 2.45
CA LEU A 8 20.02 -49.45 1.50
C LEU A 8 18.79 -48.54 1.26
N LEU A 9 17.59 -49.16 1.19
CA LEU A 9 16.34 -48.45 1.02
C LEU A 9 16.01 -47.56 2.24
N SER A 10 16.32 -48.06 3.43
CA SER A 10 16.09 -47.33 4.70
C SER A 10 17.00 -46.10 4.82
N ILE A 11 18.26 -46.21 4.39
CA ILE A 11 19.23 -45.10 4.41
C ILE A 11 18.82 -44.02 3.38
N LEU A 12 18.32 -44.43 2.19
CA LEU A 12 17.86 -43.47 1.18
C LEU A 12 16.63 -42.70 1.66
N PHE A 13 15.73 -43.34 2.42
CA PHE A 13 14.53 -42.70 2.96
C PHE A 13 14.87 -41.69 4.07
N ILE A 14 15.86 -41.94 4.88
CA ILE A 14 16.33 -41.03 5.93
C ILE A 14 17.02 -39.81 5.32
N PHE A 15 17.76 -40.00 4.21
CA PHE A 15 18.42 -38.88 3.53
C PHE A 15 17.45 -37.95 2.81
N CYS A 16 16.32 -38.45 2.31
CA CYS A 16 15.27 -37.60 1.71
C CYS A 16 14.49 -36.76 2.72
N LEU A 17 14.38 -37.23 4.00
CA LEU A 17 13.70 -36.45 5.05
C LEU A 17 14.54 -35.27 5.57
N SER A 18 15.85 -35.27 5.34
CA SER A 18 16.76 -34.23 5.84
C SER A 18 16.75 -32.94 4.96
N PHE A 19 16.09 -32.97 3.82
CA PHE A 19 15.99 -31.82 2.89
C PHE A 19 14.70 -31.00 3.08
N PHE A 20 14.00 -31.13 4.22
CA PHE A 20 13.03 -30.10 4.59
C PHE A 20 13.80 -28.84 5.03
N VAL A 21 14.29 -28.11 4.05
CA VAL A 21 14.81 -26.76 4.22
C VAL A 21 13.69 -25.95 4.85
N ALA A 22 13.89 -25.52 6.09
CA ALA A 22 13.01 -24.56 6.73
C ALA A 22 13.05 -23.29 5.85
N VAL A 23 12.02 -23.10 5.05
CA VAL A 23 11.82 -21.85 4.30
C VAL A 23 11.67 -20.77 5.37
N PRO A 24 12.55 -19.76 5.44
CA PRO A 24 12.36 -18.69 6.38
C PRO A 24 11.00 -18.06 6.11
N SER A 25 10.13 -18.08 7.11
CA SER A 25 8.86 -17.34 7.03
C SER A 25 9.25 -15.88 6.83
N VAL A 26 8.89 -15.32 5.68
CA VAL A 26 8.94 -13.88 5.47
C VAL A 26 8.03 -13.29 6.53
N GLU A 27 8.62 -12.63 7.52
CA GLU A 27 7.89 -11.93 8.57
C GLU A 27 7.10 -10.83 7.85
N SER A 28 5.80 -11.07 7.62
CA SER A 28 4.93 -10.07 7.02
C SER A 28 4.86 -8.91 8.00
N LEU A 29 5.28 -7.74 7.54
CA LEU A 29 5.18 -6.54 8.33
C LEU A 29 3.70 -6.19 8.50
N ASP A 30 3.17 -6.41 9.70
CA ASP A 30 1.78 -6.07 10.00
C ASP A 30 1.66 -4.60 10.37
N LEU A 31 0.88 -3.89 9.54
CA LEU A 31 0.44 -2.52 9.76
C LEU A 31 -1.07 -2.56 9.99
N GLU A 32 -1.50 -2.27 11.21
CA GLU A 32 -2.91 -2.27 11.60
C GLU A 32 -3.43 -0.85 11.69
N LEU A 33 -4.57 -0.58 11.05
CA LEU A 33 -5.28 0.70 11.13
C LEU A 33 -6.47 0.57 12.07
N SER A 34 -6.67 1.57 12.94
CA SER A 34 -7.79 1.64 13.89
C SER A 34 -8.27 3.06 14.09
N GLN A 35 -9.41 3.24 14.76
CA GLN A 35 -10.02 4.53 15.12
C GLN A 35 -10.15 5.49 13.91
N LEU A 36 -10.57 4.96 12.76
CA LEU A 36 -10.66 5.73 11.53
C LEU A 36 -11.86 6.67 11.56
N ASP A 37 -11.63 7.95 11.31
CA ASP A 37 -12.65 8.98 11.15
C ASP A 37 -12.38 9.82 9.91
N LEU A 38 -13.43 10.25 9.22
CA LEU A 38 -13.34 11.08 8.02
C LEU A 38 -13.99 12.45 8.29
N VAL A 39 -13.14 13.44 8.53
CA VAL A 39 -13.55 14.78 8.92
C VAL A 39 -13.38 15.74 7.73
N LYS A 40 -14.33 16.67 7.57
CA LYS A 40 -14.18 17.72 6.58
C LYS A 40 -13.04 18.66 6.98
N CYS A 41 -12.20 19.06 6.00
CA CYS A 41 -11.11 20.01 6.26
C CYS A 41 -11.63 21.33 6.82
N ASP A 42 -10.86 21.95 7.71
CA ASP A 42 -11.13 23.30 8.20
C ASP A 42 -11.20 24.30 7.03
N THR A 43 -12.03 25.32 7.17
CA THR A 43 -12.14 26.41 6.19
C THR A 43 -10.84 27.21 6.06
N ALA A 44 -9.97 27.18 7.06
CA ALA A 44 -8.64 27.79 7.05
C ALA A 44 -7.64 26.98 6.23
N ASP A 45 -7.89 25.66 6.00
CA ASP A 45 -6.99 24.81 5.22
C ASP A 45 -6.94 25.31 3.74
N PRO A 46 -5.75 25.53 3.18
CA PRO A 46 -5.60 25.94 1.78
C PRO A 46 -6.30 25.00 0.78
N ALA A 47 -6.38 23.70 1.09
CA ALA A 47 -7.05 22.71 0.25
C ALA A 47 -8.59 22.83 0.27
N SER A 48 -9.18 23.51 1.27
CA SER A 48 -10.61 23.80 1.31
C SER A 48 -11.00 24.99 0.41
N LYS A 49 -10.02 25.83 0.02
CA LYS A 49 -10.19 26.99 -0.86
C LYS A 49 -10.01 26.63 -2.34
N GLN A 50 -10.73 25.62 -2.80
CA GLN A 50 -10.61 25.19 -4.20
C GLN A 50 -11.26 26.19 -5.16
N PRO A 51 -10.71 26.37 -6.39
CA PRO A 51 -11.31 27.23 -7.40
C PRO A 51 -12.76 26.84 -7.70
N LYS A 52 -13.60 27.83 -8.03
CA LYS A 52 -14.96 27.57 -8.48
C LYS A 52 -14.95 26.61 -9.68
N GLY A 53 -15.65 25.48 -9.55
CA GLY A 53 -15.69 24.43 -10.58
C GLY A 53 -14.96 23.14 -10.22
N TYR A 54 -14.21 23.11 -9.14
CA TYR A 54 -13.65 21.85 -8.62
C TYR A 54 -14.77 20.97 -8.04
N ARG A 55 -14.86 19.74 -8.55
CA ARG A 55 -15.95 18.81 -8.19
C ARG A 55 -15.63 17.94 -6.97
N SER A 56 -14.72 18.34 -6.10
CA SER A 56 -14.37 17.58 -4.90
C SER A 56 -14.24 18.48 -3.67
N GLY A 57 -14.68 17.98 -2.52
CA GLY A 57 -14.45 18.57 -1.21
C GLY A 57 -13.18 18.03 -0.58
N CYS A 58 -12.55 18.81 0.30
CA CYS A 58 -11.43 18.37 1.12
C CYS A 58 -11.94 17.67 2.38
N TYR A 59 -11.43 16.43 2.60
CA TYR A 59 -11.60 15.67 3.83
C TYR A 59 -10.26 15.18 4.33
N ILE A 60 -10.17 14.90 5.61
CA ILE A 60 -9.02 14.31 6.27
C ILE A 60 -9.47 12.97 6.84
N LEU A 61 -8.77 11.91 6.48
CA LEU A 61 -8.87 10.63 7.16
C LEU A 61 -7.86 10.64 8.31
N ASP A 62 -8.37 10.73 9.52
CA ASP A 62 -7.62 10.58 10.75
C ASP A 62 -7.73 9.16 11.27
N GLY A 63 -6.71 8.70 12.00
CA GLY A 63 -6.74 7.39 12.62
C GLY A 63 -5.44 7.05 13.34
N GLU A 64 -5.41 5.83 13.86
CA GLU A 64 -4.23 5.23 14.46
C GLU A 64 -3.64 4.18 13.54
N ILE A 65 -2.31 4.15 13.46
CA ILE A 65 -1.55 3.09 12.80
C ILE A 65 -0.63 2.42 13.81
N LYS A 66 -0.70 1.09 13.89
CA LYS A 66 0.17 0.27 14.72
C LYS A 66 1.16 -0.48 13.85
N SER A 67 2.43 -0.34 14.15
CA SER A 67 3.53 -1.00 13.47
C SER A 67 4.24 -1.97 14.40
N THR A 68 4.43 -3.21 13.94
CA THR A 68 5.25 -4.23 14.61
C THR A 68 6.71 -4.22 14.16
N ALA A 69 7.09 -3.30 13.29
CA ALA A 69 8.46 -3.16 12.80
C ALA A 69 9.45 -2.87 13.93
N LYS A 70 10.73 -3.21 13.71
CA LYS A 70 11.83 -2.90 14.63
C LYS A 70 12.41 -1.50 14.43
N SER A 71 12.02 -0.81 13.36
CA SER A 71 12.50 0.52 12.98
C SER A 71 11.39 1.33 12.31
N LEU A 72 11.63 2.63 12.14
CA LEU A 72 10.75 3.53 11.40
C LEU A 72 10.53 3.05 9.98
N ILE A 73 9.27 2.99 9.55
CA ILE A 73 8.88 2.66 8.18
C ILE A 73 8.62 3.94 7.42
N LYS A 74 9.14 4.03 6.20
CA LYS A 74 8.88 5.14 5.28
C LYS A 74 7.87 4.75 4.22
N ASP A 75 7.14 5.74 3.74
CA ASP A 75 6.25 5.64 2.59
C ASP A 75 5.23 4.49 2.71
N VAL A 76 4.28 4.65 3.62
CA VAL A 76 3.21 3.70 3.83
C VAL A 76 1.95 4.17 3.10
N ASP A 77 1.47 3.38 2.16
CA ASP A 77 0.23 3.63 1.44
C ASP A 77 -0.98 3.18 2.25
N VAL A 78 -1.98 4.05 2.31
CA VAL A 78 -3.27 3.78 2.95
C VAL A 78 -4.31 3.46 1.89
N PHE A 79 -4.98 2.33 2.06
CA PHE A 79 -6.05 1.84 1.20
C PHE A 79 -7.33 1.74 2.01
N ALA A 80 -8.44 2.21 1.46
CA ALA A 80 -9.77 2.01 2.02
C ALA A 80 -10.85 2.17 0.94
N PHE A 81 -12.02 1.60 1.20
CA PHE A 81 -13.23 1.89 0.44
C PHE A 81 -14.10 2.83 1.26
N ILE A 82 -14.48 3.95 0.67
CA ILE A 82 -15.33 4.96 1.29
C ILE A 82 -16.69 4.91 0.60
N TYR A 83 -17.75 4.75 1.38
CA TYR A 83 -19.14 4.71 0.92
C TYR A 83 -19.87 5.92 1.45
N ASP A 84 -20.76 6.48 0.66
CA ASP A 84 -21.61 7.58 1.05
C ASP A 84 -22.93 7.08 1.73
N ALA A 85 -23.82 8.01 2.07
CA ALA A 85 -25.09 7.70 2.70
C ALA A 85 -26.03 6.83 1.84
N SER A 86 -25.87 6.84 0.50
CA SER A 86 -26.63 5.98 -0.41
C SER A 86 -26.05 4.55 -0.51
N GLY A 87 -24.86 4.32 0.05
CA GLY A 87 -24.14 3.06 -0.03
C GLY A 87 -23.30 2.93 -1.31
N GLU A 88 -23.15 4.00 -2.07
CA GLU A 88 -22.32 4.07 -3.26
C GLU A 88 -20.85 4.28 -2.90
N GLU A 89 -19.93 3.65 -3.64
CA GLU A 89 -18.50 3.86 -3.45
C GLU A 89 -18.10 5.24 -3.99
N VAL A 90 -17.54 6.07 -3.11
CA VAL A 90 -17.20 7.48 -3.40
C VAL A 90 -16.00 7.62 -4.33
N LEU A 91 -15.05 6.70 -4.25
CA LEU A 91 -13.81 6.68 -5.04
C LEU A 91 -13.66 5.36 -5.80
N PRO A 92 -14.56 5.05 -6.75
CA PRO A 92 -14.51 3.80 -7.49
C PRO A 92 -13.17 3.66 -8.24
N ASN A 93 -12.61 2.45 -8.24
CA ASN A 93 -11.31 2.14 -8.86
C ASN A 93 -10.09 2.88 -8.27
N ARG A 94 -10.25 3.55 -7.12
CA ARG A 94 -9.16 4.27 -6.45
C ARG A 94 -9.04 3.88 -4.97
N PRO A 95 -8.73 2.62 -4.66
CA PRO A 95 -8.67 2.16 -3.27
C PRO A 95 -7.50 2.77 -2.48
N ARG A 96 -6.42 3.23 -3.14
CA ARG A 96 -5.33 3.97 -2.49
C ARG A 96 -5.79 5.40 -2.26
N ILE A 97 -6.00 5.77 -1.01
CA ILE A 97 -6.53 7.07 -0.60
C ILE A 97 -5.44 8.07 -0.23
N GLY A 98 -4.24 7.60 0.08
CA GLY A 98 -3.10 8.47 0.37
C GLY A 98 -1.91 7.71 0.93
N SER A 99 -0.91 8.44 1.45
CA SER A 99 0.31 7.89 2.01
C SER A 99 0.70 8.60 3.29
N ILE A 100 1.37 7.86 4.17
CA ILE A 100 1.98 8.32 5.42
C ILE A 100 3.49 8.26 5.23
N ASN A 101 4.19 9.38 5.33
CA ASN A 101 5.62 9.44 5.03
C ASN A 101 6.48 8.67 6.04
N ASN A 102 6.10 8.70 7.33
CA ASN A 102 6.86 8.08 8.40
C ASN A 102 5.93 7.43 9.41
N VAL A 103 6.09 6.13 9.62
CA VAL A 103 5.37 5.36 10.64
C VAL A 103 6.37 4.87 11.68
N PRO A 104 6.34 5.38 12.92
CA PRO A 104 7.22 4.93 13.98
C PRO A 104 6.85 3.53 14.47
N VAL A 105 7.73 2.94 15.25
CA VAL A 105 7.48 1.66 15.95
C VAL A 105 6.36 1.86 16.99
N GLY A 106 5.47 0.89 17.11
CA GLY A 106 4.33 0.96 18.01
C GLY A 106 3.12 1.67 17.39
N THR A 107 2.31 2.32 18.20
CA THR A 107 1.08 3.01 17.78
C THR A 107 1.34 4.50 17.61
N SER A 108 0.89 5.06 16.50
CA SER A 108 0.96 6.50 16.21
C SER A 108 -0.30 6.99 15.50
N GLN A 109 -0.58 8.29 15.64
CA GLN A 109 -1.65 8.96 14.91
C GLN A 109 -1.19 9.28 13.49
N PHE A 110 -2.14 9.25 12.55
CA PHE A 110 -1.90 9.70 11.19
C PHE A 110 -3.08 10.52 10.65
N SER A 111 -2.81 11.36 9.68
CA SER A 111 -3.79 12.16 8.96
C SER A 111 -3.48 12.14 7.46
N VAL A 112 -4.46 11.79 6.64
CA VAL A 112 -4.31 11.73 5.17
C VAL A 112 -5.42 12.52 4.52
N ARG A 113 -5.08 13.44 3.60
CA ARG A 113 -6.08 14.19 2.84
C ARG A 113 -6.73 13.33 1.77
N VAL A 114 -8.06 13.39 1.71
CA VAL A 114 -8.89 12.63 0.77
C VAL A 114 -9.79 13.58 0.00
N PRO A 115 -9.65 13.67 -1.33
CA PRO A 115 -10.58 14.45 -2.15
C PRO A 115 -11.88 13.66 -2.36
N ILE A 116 -12.96 14.09 -1.72
CA ILE A 116 -14.28 13.48 -1.87
C ILE A 116 -15.07 14.24 -2.93
N PRO A 117 -15.65 13.57 -3.95
CA PRO A 117 -16.49 14.23 -4.95
C PRO A 117 -17.67 14.98 -4.31
N SER A 118 -17.99 16.16 -4.84
CA SER A 118 -19.04 17.03 -4.28
C SER A 118 -20.46 16.49 -4.37
N PHE A 119 -20.67 15.45 -5.20
CA PHE A 119 -21.96 14.76 -5.32
C PHE A 119 -22.17 13.67 -4.24
N ALA A 120 -21.11 13.25 -3.57
CA ALA A 120 -21.21 12.26 -2.51
C ALA A 120 -21.84 12.86 -1.23
N VAL A 121 -22.77 12.15 -0.64
CA VAL A 121 -23.61 12.63 0.46
C VAL A 121 -23.15 12.01 1.78
N PRO A 122 -22.77 12.81 2.80
CA PRO A 122 -22.45 12.27 4.12
C PRO A 122 -23.73 11.72 4.81
N PRO A 123 -23.60 10.83 5.83
CA PRO A 123 -22.36 10.37 6.44
C PRO A 123 -21.60 9.36 5.59
N PHE A 124 -20.26 9.38 5.72
CA PHE A 124 -19.39 8.45 5.03
C PHE A 124 -19.06 7.23 5.91
N THR A 125 -18.94 6.08 5.28
CA THR A 125 -18.53 4.83 5.95
C THR A 125 -17.24 4.31 5.34
N ILE A 126 -16.25 4.03 6.18
CA ILE A 126 -14.95 3.49 5.76
C ILE A 126 -14.98 1.97 5.93
N LYS A 127 -14.62 1.23 4.89
CA LYS A 127 -14.55 -0.24 4.91
C LYS A 127 -13.22 -0.75 4.37
N LYS A 128 -12.81 -1.93 4.85
CA LYS A 128 -11.62 -2.67 4.38
C LYS A 128 -10.35 -1.81 4.37
N ALA A 129 -10.19 -0.93 5.36
CA ALA A 129 -8.99 -0.12 5.50
C ALA A 129 -7.78 -1.00 5.78
N LYS A 130 -6.66 -0.70 5.13
CA LYS A 130 -5.37 -1.37 5.32
C LYS A 130 -4.22 -0.44 4.95
N ALA A 131 -3.09 -0.64 5.60
CA ALA A 131 -1.84 0.03 5.27
C ALA A 131 -0.85 -0.97 4.65
N LYS A 132 -0.04 -0.49 3.71
CA LYS A 132 1.03 -1.28 3.09
C LYS A 132 2.23 -0.40 2.87
N VAL A 133 3.43 -0.93 3.05
CA VAL A 133 4.66 -0.25 2.64
C VAL A 133 4.62 -0.04 1.14
N ALA A 134 4.85 1.21 0.70
CA ALA A 134 4.93 1.51 -0.72
C ALA A 134 6.14 0.78 -1.32
N ILE A 135 5.91 0.05 -2.40
CA ILE A 135 6.99 -0.56 -3.16
C ILE A 135 7.64 0.58 -3.96
N PRO A 136 8.95 0.86 -3.78
CA PRO A 136 9.61 1.84 -4.60
C PRO A 136 9.45 1.46 -6.07
N VAL A 137 8.83 2.32 -6.86
CA VAL A 137 8.86 2.15 -8.32
C VAL A 137 10.33 2.32 -8.73
N PRO A 138 10.94 1.33 -9.39
CA PRO A 138 12.30 1.51 -9.88
C PRO A 138 12.30 2.75 -10.77
N THR A 139 12.95 3.81 -10.31
CA THR A 139 13.25 4.95 -11.16
C THR A 139 14.23 4.44 -12.22
N ILE A 140 13.76 4.34 -13.46
CA ILE A 140 14.64 4.19 -14.59
C ILE A 140 15.53 5.44 -14.53
N SER A 141 16.76 5.26 -14.06
CA SER A 141 17.76 6.32 -14.13
C SER A 141 17.86 6.71 -15.60
N LYS A 142 17.63 7.98 -15.89
CA LYS A 142 17.86 8.58 -17.21
C LYS A 142 19.35 8.65 -17.51
N ASP A 143 20.04 7.53 -17.40
CA ASP A 143 21.29 7.26 -18.12
C ASP A 143 20.92 6.52 -19.41
N SER A 144 19.95 7.09 -20.14
CA SER A 144 19.73 6.71 -21.52
C SER A 144 20.89 7.34 -22.33
N SER A 145 21.99 6.60 -22.46
CA SER A 145 22.80 6.70 -23.66
C SER A 145 21.85 6.72 -24.86
N ASP A 146 22.15 7.54 -25.86
CA ASP A 146 21.36 7.72 -27.09
C ASP A 146 21.00 6.42 -27.86
N GLU A 147 21.44 5.26 -27.38
CA GLU A 147 21.21 3.94 -27.94
C GLU A 147 19.80 3.36 -27.65
N ASP A 148 19.14 3.83 -26.56
CA ASP A 148 17.79 3.36 -26.18
C ASP A 148 16.63 4.14 -26.82
N ILE A 149 16.93 5.09 -27.68
CA ILE A 149 15.91 5.86 -28.40
C ILE A 149 15.37 4.99 -29.55
N LEU A 150 14.05 4.73 -29.51
CA LEU A 150 13.37 4.01 -30.57
C LEU A 150 13.62 4.67 -31.93
N PRO A 151 13.71 3.90 -33.05
CA PRO A 151 14.04 4.42 -34.40
C PRO A 151 13.15 5.59 -34.84
N LEU A 152 11.89 5.62 -34.41
CA LEU A 152 10.94 6.69 -34.71
C LEU A 152 11.28 8.01 -34.00
N GLU A 153 11.83 7.97 -32.79
CA GLU A 153 12.22 9.18 -32.05
C GLU A 153 13.48 9.84 -32.59
N ARG A 154 14.38 9.04 -33.20
CA ARG A 154 15.58 9.56 -33.89
C ARG A 154 15.24 10.41 -35.11
N SER A 155 14.12 10.12 -35.79
CA SER A 155 13.74 10.87 -36.99
C SER A 155 13.09 12.22 -36.72
N ILE A 156 12.73 12.51 -35.47
CA ILE A 156 12.09 13.79 -35.07
C ILE A 156 13.13 14.82 -34.61
N LYS A 157 14.35 14.42 -34.30
CA LYS A 157 15.45 15.30 -33.86
C LYS A 157 16.34 15.82 -34.98
N GLY A 158 16.00 15.61 -36.24
CA GLY A 158 16.70 16.12 -37.43
C GLY A 158 16.18 17.49 -37.88
#